data_15650ddd495fc9adb457dd491a55658d
#
_entry.id   15650ddd495fc9adb457dd491a55658d
#
_cell.length_a   1.000
_cell.length_b   1.000
_cell.length_c   1.000
_cell.angle_alpha   90.00
_cell.angle_beta   90.00
_cell.angle_gamma   90.00
#
_symmetry.space_group_name_H-M   'P 1'
#
loop_
_entity.id
_entity.type
_entity.pdbx_description
1 polymer ?
#
loop_
_entity_poly.entity_id
_entity_poly.type
_entity_poly.pdbx_seq_one_letter_code
_entity_poly.pdbx_strand_id
1 'polypeptide(L)'
;MFLKSIDKNDFLIGSSLSLAFVCYVFAMLYTTVASTLLILSATPFIAAIIGWLWINERPRSITWIAMAFAMVGIYFMVRSGYQLGNSFGNLLALLSGFWFALMLVMARHVRKNDILGGTFVGGAICIFIGAIMALIFGTGLKVTTQDLLIILGMGAFGIGIGITLVTWGASHVPAAEVSILVLIESVLGP
;
A
#
# COMPACT_ATOMS: atom_id res chain seq x y z
N MET A 1 -12.75 23.61 -6.58
CA MET A 1 -13.93 22.88 -6.08
C MET A 1 -13.56 21.59 -5.35
N PHE A 2 -12.39 21.00 -5.58
CA PHE A 2 -11.92 19.73 -4.98
C PHE A 2 -11.57 19.81 -3.47
N LEU A 3 -11.10 20.92 -2.96
CA LEU A 3 -10.65 21.07 -1.56
C LEU A 3 -11.78 21.27 -0.53
N LYS A 4 -13.03 21.37 -0.95
CA LYS A 4 -14.16 21.69 -0.05
C LYS A 4 -14.82 20.47 0.59
N SER A 5 -14.36 19.25 0.30
CA SER A 5 -14.96 18.00 0.80
C SER A 5 -14.01 17.07 1.53
N ILE A 6 -12.83 17.57 1.98
CA ILE A 6 -11.91 16.73 2.76
C ILE A 6 -12.51 16.55 4.16
N ASP A 7 -13.00 15.34 4.41
CA ASP A 7 -13.57 14.93 5.68
C ASP A 7 -12.53 14.23 6.58
N LYS A 8 -12.87 14.03 7.85
CA LYS A 8 -12.05 13.25 8.78
C LYS A 8 -11.70 11.86 8.23
N ASN A 9 -12.60 11.25 7.46
CA ASN A 9 -12.38 9.96 6.84
C ASN A 9 -11.30 10.01 5.76
N ASP A 10 -11.24 11.08 4.96
CA ASP A 10 -10.19 11.27 3.96
C ASP A 10 -8.82 11.41 4.62
N PHE A 11 -8.76 12.09 5.77
CA PHE A 11 -7.53 12.18 6.55
C PHE A 11 -7.09 10.81 7.12
N LEU A 12 -8.03 10.01 7.62
CA LEU A 12 -7.73 8.67 8.13
C LEU A 12 -7.27 7.72 7.01
N ILE A 13 -7.94 7.73 5.86
CA ILE A 13 -7.55 6.94 4.68
C ILE A 13 -6.17 7.38 4.21
N GLY A 14 -5.95 8.69 4.06
CA GLY A 14 -4.67 9.24 3.61
C GLY A 14 -3.52 8.97 4.57
N SER A 15 -3.73 9.10 5.89
CA SER A 15 -2.71 8.79 6.89
C SER A 15 -2.34 7.31 6.89
N SER A 16 -3.33 6.41 6.78
CA SER A 16 -3.08 4.97 6.68
C SER A 16 -2.28 4.62 5.41
N LEU A 17 -2.65 5.23 4.27
CA LEU A 17 -1.91 5.09 3.02
C LEU A 17 -0.46 5.55 3.15
N SER A 18 -0.24 6.73 3.75
CA SER A 18 1.09 7.28 3.93
C SER A 18 1.96 6.41 4.83
N LEU A 19 1.40 5.93 5.95
CA LEU A 19 2.10 5.02 6.86
C LEU A 19 2.46 3.69 6.16
N ALA A 20 1.57 3.18 5.31
CA ALA A 20 1.85 2.00 4.50
C ALA A 20 3.07 2.23 3.60
N PHE A 21 3.11 3.33 2.84
CA PHE A 21 4.22 3.64 1.95
C PHE A 21 5.53 3.90 2.68
N VAL A 22 5.50 4.66 3.77
CA VAL A 22 6.68 4.93 4.59
C VAL A 22 7.26 3.63 5.13
N CYS A 23 6.42 2.78 5.74
CA CYS A 23 6.86 1.48 6.23
C CYS A 23 7.40 0.59 5.11
N TYR A 24 6.79 0.61 3.92
CA TYR A 24 7.26 -0.13 2.75
C TYR A 24 8.66 0.29 2.31
N VAL A 25 8.88 1.60 2.15
CA VAL A 25 10.19 2.12 1.74
C VAL A 25 11.26 1.74 2.77
N PHE A 26 10.99 1.92 4.05
CA PHE A 26 11.93 1.51 5.09
C PHE A 26 12.13 -0.01 5.15
N ALA A 27 11.08 -0.81 4.93
CA ALA A 27 11.24 -2.26 4.83
C ALA A 27 12.24 -2.63 3.73
N MET A 28 12.11 -2.03 2.54
CA MET A 28 13.03 -2.26 1.41
C MET A 28 14.49 -1.85 1.72
N LEU A 29 14.71 -0.91 2.64
CA LEU A 29 16.05 -0.50 3.05
C LEU A 29 16.68 -1.46 4.08
N TYR A 30 15.87 -2.12 4.92
CA TYR A 30 16.33 -2.95 6.03
C TYR A 30 16.18 -4.45 5.80
N THR A 31 15.43 -4.90 4.79
CA THR A 31 15.31 -6.31 4.44
C THR A 31 15.37 -6.50 2.92
N THR A 32 15.30 -7.74 2.46
CA THR A 32 15.33 -8.02 1.02
C THR A 32 13.98 -7.76 0.38
N VAL A 33 13.99 -7.40 -0.91
CA VAL A 33 12.78 -7.24 -1.72
C VAL A 33 11.91 -8.50 -1.66
N ALA A 34 12.55 -9.67 -1.77
CA ALA A 34 11.89 -10.96 -1.71
C ALA A 34 11.15 -11.19 -0.38
N SER A 35 11.81 -10.86 0.75
CA SER A 35 11.20 -10.96 2.09
C SER A 35 10.04 -9.98 2.24
N THR A 36 10.19 -8.75 1.76
CA THR A 36 9.14 -7.72 1.81
C THR A 36 7.91 -8.17 1.03
N LEU A 37 8.08 -8.64 -0.21
CA LEU A 37 6.96 -9.10 -1.04
C LEU A 37 6.26 -10.32 -0.45
N LEU A 38 7.03 -11.28 0.11
CA LEU A 38 6.46 -12.44 0.79
C LEU A 38 5.60 -12.03 1.99
N ILE A 39 6.07 -11.12 2.82
CA ILE A 39 5.32 -10.62 3.98
C ILE A 39 4.09 -9.84 3.53
N LEU A 40 4.21 -8.99 2.49
CA LEU A 40 3.08 -8.24 1.94
C LEU A 40 2.02 -9.15 1.30
N SER A 41 2.38 -10.37 0.88
CA SER A 41 1.40 -11.34 0.40
C SER A 41 0.39 -11.79 1.46
N ALA A 42 0.65 -11.52 2.74
CA ALA A 42 -0.30 -11.71 3.82
C ALA A 42 -1.35 -10.58 3.92
N THR A 43 -1.17 -9.46 3.22
CA THR A 43 -2.09 -8.30 3.26
C THR A 43 -3.56 -8.66 2.99
N PRO A 44 -3.92 -9.52 2.02
CA PRO A 44 -5.31 -9.91 1.80
C PRO A 44 -5.95 -10.60 3.00
N PHE A 45 -5.16 -11.42 3.74
CA PHE A 45 -5.66 -12.06 4.95
C PHE A 45 -5.93 -11.03 6.04
N ILE A 46 -5.03 -10.04 6.20
CA ILE A 46 -5.21 -8.93 7.15
C ILE A 46 -6.45 -8.13 6.77
N ALA A 47 -6.62 -7.78 5.49
CA ALA A 47 -7.78 -7.05 4.98
C ALA A 47 -9.09 -7.83 5.19
N ALA A 48 -9.06 -9.16 4.97
CA ALA A 48 -10.20 -10.04 5.21
C ALA A 48 -10.61 -10.07 6.69
N ILE A 49 -9.64 -10.19 7.59
CA ILE A 49 -9.88 -10.22 9.04
C ILE A 49 -10.41 -8.87 9.53
N ILE A 50 -9.77 -7.75 9.15
CA ILE A 50 -10.21 -6.41 9.54
C ILE A 50 -11.61 -6.12 8.96
N GLY A 51 -11.86 -6.45 7.69
CA GLY A 51 -13.15 -6.28 7.04
C GLY A 51 -14.26 -7.08 7.71
N TRP A 52 -13.95 -8.30 8.14
CA TRP A 52 -14.91 -9.12 8.88
C TRP A 52 -15.19 -8.55 10.27
N LEU A 53 -14.18 -8.16 11.03
CA LEU A 53 -14.32 -7.65 12.40
C LEU A 53 -14.97 -6.25 12.45
N TRP A 54 -14.66 -5.38 11.49
CA TRP A 54 -15.07 -3.98 11.53
C TRP A 54 -16.36 -3.71 10.73
N ILE A 55 -16.44 -4.24 9.50
CA ILE A 55 -17.56 -3.97 8.60
C ILE A 55 -18.55 -5.15 8.57
N ASN A 56 -18.21 -6.26 9.26
CA ASN A 56 -18.96 -7.51 9.26
C ASN A 56 -19.08 -8.11 7.84
N GLU A 57 -18.14 -7.80 6.95
CA GLU A 57 -18.06 -8.29 5.59
C GLU A 57 -17.32 -9.63 5.57
N ARG A 58 -18.06 -10.73 5.46
CA ARG A 58 -17.45 -12.08 5.45
C ARG A 58 -16.92 -12.39 4.05
N PRO A 59 -15.60 -12.65 3.91
CA PRO A 59 -15.03 -13.09 2.63
C PRO A 59 -15.67 -14.41 2.20
N ARG A 60 -15.88 -14.58 0.90
CA ARG A 60 -16.36 -15.84 0.35
C ARG A 60 -15.29 -16.93 0.52
N SER A 61 -15.74 -18.20 0.63
CA SER A 61 -14.80 -19.33 0.75
C SER A 61 -13.80 -19.39 -0.41
N ILE A 62 -14.21 -19.01 -1.61
CA ILE A 62 -13.33 -18.95 -2.78
C ILE A 62 -12.24 -17.88 -2.62
N THR A 63 -12.52 -16.78 -1.92
CA THR A 63 -11.54 -15.73 -1.65
C THR A 63 -10.42 -16.25 -0.76
N TRP A 64 -10.71 -17.06 0.25
CA TRP A 64 -9.71 -17.71 1.10
C TRP A 64 -8.79 -18.64 0.30
N ILE A 65 -9.38 -19.41 -0.61
CA ILE A 65 -8.62 -20.30 -1.50
C ILE A 65 -7.71 -19.47 -2.43
N ALA A 66 -8.25 -18.41 -3.04
CA ALA A 66 -7.48 -17.53 -3.92
C ALA A 66 -6.31 -16.87 -3.18
N MET A 67 -6.51 -16.39 -1.93
CA MET A 67 -5.46 -15.83 -1.09
C MET A 67 -4.35 -16.85 -0.79
N ALA A 68 -4.73 -18.09 -0.47
CA ALA A 68 -3.77 -19.17 -0.21
C ALA A 68 -2.94 -19.48 -1.46
N PHE A 69 -3.57 -19.58 -2.63
CA PHE A 69 -2.86 -19.79 -3.91
C PHE A 69 -1.93 -18.63 -4.26
N ALA A 70 -2.37 -17.38 -4.05
CA ALA A 70 -1.53 -16.21 -4.28
C ALA A 70 -0.28 -16.22 -3.39
N MET A 71 -0.44 -16.53 -2.11
CA MET A 71 0.69 -16.62 -1.17
C MET A 71 1.66 -17.74 -1.54
N VAL A 72 1.16 -18.91 -1.94
CA VAL A 72 1.99 -20.01 -2.41
C VAL A 72 2.74 -19.62 -3.69
N GLY A 73 2.08 -18.94 -4.63
CA GLY A 73 2.71 -18.45 -5.85
C GLY A 73 3.87 -17.50 -5.56
N ILE A 74 3.65 -16.50 -4.71
CA ILE A 74 4.70 -15.55 -4.30
C ILE A 74 5.83 -16.27 -3.55
N TYR A 75 5.51 -17.21 -2.68
CA TYR A 75 6.54 -18.03 -2.00
C TYR A 75 7.46 -18.73 -3.01
N PHE A 76 6.90 -19.39 -4.03
CA PHE A 76 7.72 -20.05 -5.07
C PHE A 76 8.55 -19.06 -5.88
N MET A 77 8.01 -17.88 -6.17
CA MET A 77 8.69 -16.81 -6.91
C MET A 77 9.89 -16.27 -6.13
N VAL A 78 9.74 -16.00 -4.85
CA VAL A 78 10.78 -15.33 -4.05
C VAL A 78 11.70 -16.28 -3.28
N ARG A 79 11.42 -17.59 -3.24
CA ARG A 79 12.17 -18.56 -2.42
C ARG A 79 13.67 -18.59 -2.71
N SER A 80 14.08 -18.32 -3.95
CA SER A 80 15.49 -18.31 -4.35
C SER A 80 16.24 -17.06 -3.87
N GLY A 81 15.54 -15.95 -3.68
CA GLY A 81 16.07 -14.69 -3.15
C GLY A 81 15.75 -14.47 -1.68
N TYR A 82 14.99 -15.38 -1.06
CA TYR A 82 14.64 -15.26 0.33
C TYR A 82 15.87 -15.53 1.22
N GLN A 83 16.33 -14.49 1.85
CA GLN A 83 17.30 -14.58 2.94
C GLN A 83 16.58 -14.12 4.20
N LEU A 84 16.94 -14.69 5.35
CA LEU A 84 16.50 -14.19 6.66
C LEU A 84 16.97 -12.75 6.78
N GLY A 85 16.14 -11.82 6.31
CA GLY A 85 16.39 -10.39 6.40
C GLY A 85 16.40 -9.91 7.85
N ASN A 86 16.77 -8.65 8.05
CA ASN A 86 16.73 -8.04 9.36
C ASN A 86 15.29 -8.08 9.93
N SER A 87 15.12 -8.60 11.14
CA SER A 87 13.82 -8.69 11.83
C SER A 87 13.08 -7.35 11.88
N PHE A 88 13.81 -6.24 11.97
CA PHE A 88 13.24 -4.90 11.94
C PHE A 88 12.62 -4.57 10.59
N GLY A 89 13.30 -4.88 9.47
CA GLY A 89 12.76 -4.70 8.13
C GLY A 89 11.51 -5.56 7.87
N ASN A 90 11.52 -6.80 8.37
CA ASN A 90 10.36 -7.70 8.25
C ASN A 90 9.16 -7.19 9.05
N LEU A 91 9.39 -6.60 10.24
CA LEU A 91 8.34 -5.96 11.02
C LEU A 91 7.74 -4.74 10.28
N LEU A 92 8.60 -3.93 9.66
CA LEU A 92 8.15 -2.78 8.85
C LEU A 92 7.32 -3.24 7.64
N ALA A 93 7.70 -4.34 6.98
CA ALA A 93 6.91 -4.91 5.89
C ALA A 93 5.53 -5.36 6.37
N LEU A 94 5.45 -6.01 7.54
CA LEU A 94 4.17 -6.41 8.15
C LEU A 94 3.31 -5.20 8.52
N LEU A 95 3.89 -4.16 9.10
CA LEU A 95 3.20 -2.90 9.41
C LEU A 95 2.72 -2.21 8.13
N SER A 96 3.50 -2.22 7.07
CA SER A 96 3.09 -1.70 5.76
C SER A 96 1.84 -2.42 5.26
N GLY A 97 1.85 -3.76 5.25
CA GLY A 97 0.69 -4.57 4.87
C GLY A 97 -0.54 -4.31 5.73
N PHE A 98 -0.36 -4.14 7.05
CA PHE A 98 -1.44 -3.80 7.97
C PHE A 98 -2.07 -2.43 7.66
N TRP A 99 -1.27 -1.38 7.50
CA TRP A 99 -1.76 -0.04 7.19
C TRP A 99 -2.42 0.02 5.82
N PHE A 100 -1.89 -0.72 4.84
CA PHE A 100 -2.50 -0.80 3.52
C PHE A 100 -3.85 -1.53 3.57
N ALA A 101 -3.94 -2.66 4.28
CA ALA A 101 -5.19 -3.37 4.50
C ALA A 101 -6.23 -2.49 5.21
N LEU A 102 -5.80 -1.75 6.22
CA LEU A 102 -6.65 -0.81 6.97
C LEU A 102 -7.20 0.28 6.05
N MET A 103 -6.36 0.86 5.19
CA MET A 103 -6.76 1.85 4.19
C MET A 103 -7.83 1.29 3.25
N LEU A 104 -7.65 0.07 2.72
CA LEU A 104 -8.63 -0.58 1.85
C LEU A 104 -9.98 -0.80 2.56
N VAL A 105 -9.95 -1.28 3.80
CA VAL A 105 -11.16 -1.50 4.60
C VAL A 105 -11.87 -0.19 4.93
N MET A 106 -11.12 0.88 5.25
CA MET A 106 -11.69 2.21 5.48
C MET A 106 -12.33 2.77 4.21
N ALA A 107 -11.65 2.68 3.06
CA ALA A 107 -12.19 3.10 1.77
C ALA A 107 -13.51 2.36 1.46
N ARG A 108 -13.56 1.06 1.77
CA ARG A 108 -14.76 0.23 1.63
C ARG A 108 -15.88 0.65 2.58
N HIS A 109 -15.56 0.95 3.84
CA HIS A 109 -16.52 1.35 4.86
C HIS A 109 -17.21 2.66 4.52
N VAL A 110 -16.43 3.66 4.09
CA VAL A 110 -16.92 5.02 3.81
C VAL A 110 -17.78 5.05 2.55
N ARG A 111 -17.54 4.15 1.58
CA ARG A 111 -18.28 4.05 0.29
C ARG A 111 -18.54 5.40 -0.38
N LYS A 112 -17.60 6.32 -0.23
CA LYS A 112 -17.72 7.67 -0.77
C LYS A 112 -17.43 7.64 -2.28
N ASN A 113 -18.25 8.32 -3.07
CA ASN A 113 -18.02 8.43 -4.52
C ASN A 113 -16.77 9.24 -4.86
N ASP A 114 -16.28 10.06 -3.92
CA ASP A 114 -15.09 10.91 -4.07
C ASP A 114 -14.02 10.48 -3.05
N ILE A 115 -13.18 9.54 -3.46
CA ILE A 115 -12.07 9.02 -2.67
C ILE A 115 -10.75 9.75 -2.98
N LEU A 116 -10.79 10.66 -3.98
CA LEU A 116 -9.62 11.45 -4.37
C LEU A 116 -9.06 12.28 -3.20
N GLY A 117 -9.92 12.71 -2.27
CA GLY A 117 -9.52 13.44 -1.07
C GLY A 117 -8.53 12.64 -0.22
N GLY A 118 -8.83 11.38 0.08
CA GLY A 118 -7.96 10.51 0.89
C GLY A 118 -6.62 10.24 0.20
N THR A 119 -6.63 9.95 -1.10
CA THR A 119 -5.39 9.73 -1.88
C THR A 119 -4.53 10.99 -1.93
N PHE A 120 -5.17 12.16 -2.12
CA PHE A 120 -4.48 13.45 -2.13
C PHE A 120 -3.82 13.77 -0.78
N VAL A 121 -4.55 13.60 0.32
CA VAL A 121 -4.02 13.77 1.68
C VAL A 121 -2.86 12.81 1.92
N GLY A 122 -3.00 11.54 1.49
CA GLY A 122 -1.94 10.54 1.59
C GLY A 122 -0.66 10.96 0.86
N GLY A 123 -0.79 11.41 -0.36
CA GLY A 123 0.34 11.94 -1.14
C GLY A 123 1.00 13.15 -0.49
N ALA A 124 0.21 14.09 0.01
CA ALA A 124 0.73 15.28 0.70
C ALA A 124 1.53 14.90 1.96
N ILE A 125 1.03 13.98 2.77
CA ILE A 125 1.74 13.48 3.96
C ILE A 125 3.04 12.77 3.55
N CYS A 126 3.02 11.94 2.50
CA CYS A 126 4.22 11.27 1.99
C CYS A 126 5.28 12.28 1.54
N ILE A 127 4.90 13.35 0.83
CA ILE A 127 5.81 14.41 0.40
C ILE A 127 6.45 15.06 1.64
N PHE A 128 5.65 15.39 2.65
CA PHE A 128 6.14 16.03 3.87
C PHE A 128 7.11 15.13 4.64
N ILE A 129 6.77 13.86 4.84
CA ILE A 129 7.64 12.88 5.50
C ILE A 129 8.91 12.67 4.68
N GLY A 130 8.80 12.51 3.36
CA GLY A 130 9.95 12.34 2.47
C GLY A 130 10.91 13.53 2.50
N ALA A 131 10.38 14.76 2.51
CA ALA A 131 11.18 15.96 2.62
C ALA A 131 11.93 16.04 3.96
N ILE A 132 11.27 15.73 5.07
CA ILE A 132 11.91 15.68 6.40
C ILE A 132 13.02 14.63 6.42
N MET A 133 12.78 13.44 5.88
CA MET A 133 13.78 12.37 5.84
C MET A 133 14.98 12.75 4.98
N ALA A 134 14.77 13.39 3.82
CA ALA A 134 15.85 13.87 2.98
C ALA A 134 16.73 14.92 3.68
N LEU A 135 16.14 15.77 4.52
CA LEU A 135 16.88 16.75 5.32
C LEU A 135 17.67 16.10 6.48
N ILE A 136 17.08 15.10 7.16
CA ILE A 136 17.70 14.43 8.32
C ILE A 136 18.87 13.55 7.86
N PHE A 137 18.71 12.77 6.79
CA PHE A 137 19.73 11.84 6.31
C PHE A 137 20.81 12.50 5.43
N GLY A 138 20.77 13.82 5.29
CA GLY A 138 21.84 14.60 4.68
C GLY A 138 22.02 14.46 3.16
N THR A 139 21.11 13.76 2.49
CA THR A 139 21.13 13.63 1.02
C THR A 139 20.80 14.95 0.32
N GLY A 140 20.18 15.90 1.07
CA GLY A 140 19.73 17.19 0.55
C GLY A 140 18.65 17.04 -0.53
N LEU A 141 18.07 18.17 -0.91
CA LEU A 141 17.06 18.26 -1.99
C LEU A 141 17.70 18.66 -3.33
N LYS A 142 19.00 18.42 -3.50
CA LYS A 142 19.68 18.74 -4.78
C LYS A 142 19.37 17.63 -5.79
N VAL A 143 18.39 17.88 -6.61
CA VAL A 143 17.94 16.95 -7.67
C VAL A 143 18.19 17.61 -9.01
N THR A 144 18.75 16.86 -9.96
CA THR A 144 18.92 17.33 -11.35
C THR A 144 17.55 17.49 -11.99
N THR A 145 17.37 18.46 -12.89
CA THR A 145 16.08 18.68 -13.59
C THR A 145 15.60 17.40 -14.29
N GLN A 146 16.52 16.63 -14.82
CA GLN A 146 16.22 15.36 -15.49
C GLN A 146 15.65 14.32 -14.50
N ASP A 147 16.28 14.17 -13.33
CA ASP A 147 15.82 13.27 -12.28
C ASP A 147 14.45 13.71 -11.72
N LEU A 148 14.24 15.03 -11.58
CA LEU A 148 12.96 15.58 -11.14
C LEU A 148 11.83 15.23 -12.10
N LEU A 149 12.04 15.35 -13.42
CA LEU A 149 11.04 14.98 -14.42
C LEU A 149 10.73 13.47 -14.39
N ILE A 150 11.74 12.62 -14.23
CA ILE A 150 11.57 11.18 -14.11
C ILE A 150 10.77 10.83 -12.85
N ILE A 151 11.13 11.40 -11.70
CA ILE A 151 10.45 11.17 -10.42
C ILE A 151 8.99 11.63 -10.50
N LEU A 152 8.72 12.81 -11.06
CA LEU A 152 7.36 13.31 -11.24
C LEU A 152 6.55 12.42 -12.19
N GLY A 153 7.15 11.97 -13.29
CA GLY A 153 6.50 11.04 -14.21
C GLY A 153 6.16 9.71 -13.56
N MET A 154 7.12 9.06 -12.90
CA MET A 154 6.90 7.81 -12.18
C MET A 154 5.88 7.98 -11.04
N GLY A 155 5.96 9.06 -10.29
CA GLY A 155 5.04 9.35 -9.20
C GLY A 155 3.61 9.57 -9.69
N ALA A 156 3.41 10.36 -10.75
CA ALA A 156 2.08 10.67 -11.26
C ALA A 156 1.45 9.48 -11.99
N PHE A 157 2.17 8.88 -12.94
CA PHE A 157 1.62 7.82 -13.81
C PHE A 157 1.77 6.42 -13.21
N GLY A 158 2.89 6.11 -12.56
CA GLY A 158 3.12 4.79 -11.96
C GLY A 158 2.32 4.60 -10.67
N ILE A 159 2.52 5.48 -9.70
CA ILE A 159 1.93 5.33 -8.37
C ILE A 159 0.60 6.07 -8.25
N GLY A 160 0.53 7.34 -8.69
CA GLY A 160 -0.63 8.21 -8.46
C GLY A 160 -1.91 7.68 -9.08
N ILE A 161 -1.88 7.34 -10.37
CA ILE A 161 -3.05 6.77 -11.07
C ILE A 161 -3.37 5.39 -10.49
N GLY A 162 -2.36 4.53 -10.30
CA GLY A 162 -2.56 3.18 -9.78
C GLY A 162 -3.25 3.17 -8.43
N ILE A 163 -2.73 3.92 -7.45
CA ILE A 163 -3.32 4.02 -6.11
C ILE A 163 -4.71 4.64 -6.12
N THR A 164 -4.94 5.63 -6.98
CA THR A 164 -6.27 6.23 -7.12
C THR A 164 -7.29 5.20 -7.60
N LEU A 165 -6.93 4.38 -8.60
CA LEU A 165 -7.79 3.32 -9.11
C LEU A 165 -8.01 2.20 -8.07
N VAL A 166 -6.97 1.81 -7.34
CA VAL A 166 -7.06 0.82 -6.25
C VAL A 166 -8.00 1.31 -5.15
N THR A 167 -7.83 2.55 -4.71
CA THR A 167 -8.66 3.15 -3.66
C THR A 167 -10.10 3.31 -4.11
N TRP A 168 -10.33 3.70 -5.36
CA TRP A 168 -11.66 3.76 -5.95
C TRP A 168 -12.30 2.37 -6.07
N GLY A 169 -11.55 1.37 -6.52
CA GLY A 169 -11.99 -0.02 -6.58
C GLY A 169 -12.37 -0.57 -5.19
N ALA A 170 -11.59 -0.23 -4.16
CA ALA A 170 -11.84 -0.66 -2.78
C ALA A 170 -13.18 -0.16 -2.21
N SER A 171 -13.75 0.92 -2.74
CA SER A 171 -15.10 1.38 -2.34
C SER A 171 -16.23 0.52 -2.90
N HIS A 172 -15.98 -0.21 -3.99
CA HIS A 172 -16.99 -0.98 -4.71
C HIS A 172 -16.87 -2.50 -4.50
N VAL A 173 -15.65 -2.98 -4.27
CA VAL A 173 -15.30 -4.40 -4.15
C VAL A 173 -14.82 -4.70 -2.73
N PRO A 174 -15.05 -5.92 -2.18
CA PRO A 174 -14.51 -6.31 -0.88
C PRO A 174 -13.00 -6.08 -0.78
N ALA A 175 -12.55 -5.54 0.36
CA ALA A 175 -11.14 -5.15 0.56
C ALA A 175 -10.16 -6.32 0.33
N ALA A 176 -10.54 -7.55 0.72
CA ALA A 176 -9.75 -8.75 0.48
C ALA A 176 -9.58 -9.06 -1.02
N GLU A 177 -10.61 -8.85 -1.84
CA GLU A 177 -10.55 -9.10 -3.28
C GLU A 177 -9.68 -8.06 -3.99
N VAL A 178 -9.79 -6.79 -3.60
CA VAL A 178 -8.91 -5.71 -4.13
C VAL A 178 -7.45 -5.97 -3.77
N SER A 179 -7.16 -6.39 -2.55
CA SER A 179 -5.79 -6.68 -2.15
C SER A 179 -5.19 -7.90 -2.88
N ILE A 180 -6.00 -8.90 -3.27
CA ILE A 180 -5.56 -9.99 -4.15
C ILE A 180 -5.20 -9.45 -5.54
N LEU A 181 -6.01 -8.55 -6.10
CA LEU A 181 -5.73 -7.94 -7.40
C LEU A 181 -4.41 -7.15 -7.39
N VAL A 182 -4.13 -6.43 -6.30
CA VAL A 182 -2.84 -5.74 -6.13
C VAL A 182 -1.67 -6.72 -6.05
N LEU A 183 -1.86 -7.92 -5.45
CA LEU A 183 -0.82 -8.94 -5.44
C LEU A 183 -0.49 -9.50 -6.83
N ILE A 184 -1.44 -9.50 -7.77
CA ILE A 184 -1.19 -9.95 -9.15
C ILE A 184 -0.13 -9.05 -9.80
N GLU A 185 -0.12 -7.75 -9.48
CA GLU A 185 0.91 -6.82 -9.92
C GLU A 185 2.32 -7.29 -9.52
N SER A 186 2.48 -7.82 -8.30
CA SER A 186 3.76 -8.34 -7.81
C SER A 186 4.25 -9.56 -8.60
N VAL A 187 3.35 -10.28 -9.25
CA VAL A 187 3.67 -11.47 -10.07
C VAL A 187 3.94 -11.10 -11.52
N LEU A 188 3.27 -10.07 -12.04
CA LEU A 188 3.37 -9.64 -13.44
C LEU A 188 4.39 -8.51 -13.66
N GLY A 189 4.84 -7.85 -12.60
CA GLY A 189 5.68 -6.66 -12.68
C GLY A 189 7.19 -6.86 -12.87
N PRO A 190 7.83 -7.99 -12.48
CA PRO A 190 9.26 -8.22 -12.74
C PRO A 190 9.55 -8.69 -14.16
#